data_c7efac2e6c000886bff187738e46487f
#
_entry.id   c7efac2e6c000886bff187738e46487f
#
_cell.length_a   1.000
_cell.length_b   1.000
_cell.length_c   1.000
_cell.angle_alpha   90.00
_cell.angle_beta   90.00
_cell.angle_gamma   90.00
#
_symmetry.space_group_name_H-M   'P 1'
#
loop_
_entity.id
_entity.type
_entity.pdbx_description
1 polymer ?
#
loop_
_entity_poly.entity_id
_entity_poly.type
_entity_poly.pdbx_seq_one_letter_code
_entity_poly.pdbx_strand_id
1 'polypeptide(L)'
;MKKKILIVASNYYNDLTNNLILNAQYSLRKKNIFFKIIKAPGTLEIPFLISKNIKKYDGFIALGCVIKGETPHFDFICLSTFNALVNLSINSKKPISNGIITCLNMSQAKKRSKIKGKEAANAVLDILSYG
;
A
#
# COMPACT_ATOMS: atom_id res chain seq x y z
N MET A 1 10.85 5.98 20.99
CA MET A 1 10.15 6.89 20.05
C MET A 1 9.07 6.14 19.30
N LYS A 2 7.92 6.78 19.19
CA LYS A 2 6.81 6.17 18.45
C LYS A 2 7.05 6.24 16.95
N LYS A 3 6.88 5.12 16.28
CA LYS A 3 6.96 5.07 14.83
C LYS A 3 5.67 5.61 14.20
N LYS A 4 5.82 6.23 13.05
CA LYS A 4 4.70 6.81 12.28
C LYS A 4 4.61 6.14 10.93
N ILE A 5 3.42 5.71 10.57
CA ILE A 5 3.18 5.05 9.29
C ILE A 5 2.20 5.86 8.46
N LEU A 6 2.47 5.99 7.16
CA LEU A 6 1.55 6.60 6.22
C LEU A 6 0.96 5.52 5.31
N ILE A 7 -0.36 5.45 5.28
CA ILE A 7 -1.09 4.62 4.32
C ILE A 7 -1.44 5.50 3.13
N VAL A 8 -1.02 5.08 1.94
CA VAL A 8 -1.37 5.76 0.70
C VAL A 8 -2.24 4.80 -0.12
N ALA A 9 -3.48 5.15 -0.30
CA ALA A 9 -4.47 4.25 -0.88
C ALA A 9 -5.05 4.82 -2.18
N SER A 10 -5.11 3.99 -3.21
CA SER A 10 -5.74 4.35 -4.47
C SER A 10 -7.25 4.50 -4.30
N ASN A 11 -7.83 5.53 -4.91
CA ASN A 11 -9.26 5.79 -4.81
C ASN A 11 -10.07 5.20 -5.97
N TYR A 12 -9.43 4.47 -6.88
CA TYR A 12 -10.07 4.00 -8.11
C TYR A 12 -11.19 2.98 -7.86
N TYR A 13 -10.89 1.89 -7.15
CA TYR A 13 -11.90 0.91 -6.72
C TYR A 13 -12.18 1.13 -5.25
N ASN A 14 -13.02 2.11 -4.97
CA ASN A 14 -13.18 2.63 -3.61
C ASN A 14 -13.61 1.57 -2.59
N ASP A 15 -14.56 0.72 -2.93
CA ASP A 15 -15.06 -0.30 -2.00
C ASP A 15 -13.97 -1.32 -1.65
N LEU A 16 -13.22 -1.78 -2.65
CA LEU A 16 -12.13 -2.73 -2.43
C LEU A 16 -11.01 -2.10 -1.61
N THR A 17 -10.67 -0.86 -1.93
CA THR A 17 -9.63 -0.13 -1.22
C THR A 17 -10.03 0.12 0.23
N ASN A 18 -11.30 0.42 0.49
CA ASN A 18 -11.78 0.59 1.86
C ASN A 18 -11.61 -0.68 2.69
N ASN A 19 -11.85 -1.85 2.11
CA ASN A 19 -11.59 -3.11 2.80
C ASN A 19 -10.12 -3.27 3.15
N LEU A 20 -9.23 -2.93 2.22
CA LEU A 20 -7.79 -2.97 2.44
C LEU A 20 -7.39 -2.03 3.59
N ILE A 21 -7.93 -0.81 3.58
CA ILE A 21 -7.64 0.17 4.62
C ILE A 21 -8.10 -0.32 5.99
N LEU A 22 -9.33 -0.84 6.09
CA LEU A 22 -9.86 -1.33 7.36
C LEU A 22 -9.00 -2.44 7.94
N ASN A 23 -8.55 -3.38 7.12
CA ASN A 23 -7.70 -4.47 7.56
C ASN A 23 -6.33 -3.98 8.03
N ALA A 24 -5.74 -3.04 7.31
CA ALA A 24 -4.45 -2.45 7.69
C ALA A 24 -4.57 -1.67 9.00
N GLN A 25 -5.62 -0.85 9.13
CA GLN A 25 -5.87 -0.08 10.35
C GLN A 25 -5.99 -0.97 11.58
N TYR A 26 -6.69 -2.08 11.44
CA TYR A 26 -6.86 -3.02 12.55
C TYR A 26 -5.50 -3.48 13.08
N SER A 27 -4.61 -3.90 12.20
CA SER A 27 -3.28 -4.36 12.59
C SER A 27 -2.44 -3.26 13.24
N LEU A 28 -2.52 -2.04 12.70
CA LEU A 28 -1.76 -0.93 13.25
C LEU A 28 -2.28 -0.51 14.62
N ARG A 29 -3.60 -0.49 14.81
CA ARG A 29 -4.19 -0.14 16.11
C ARG A 29 -3.87 -1.16 17.19
N LYS A 30 -3.80 -2.43 16.83
CA LYS A 30 -3.39 -3.46 17.80
C LYS A 30 -2.00 -3.24 18.35
N LYS A 31 -1.12 -2.62 17.58
CA LYS A 31 0.26 -2.33 17.99
C LYS A 31 0.44 -0.90 18.51
N ASN A 32 -0.64 -0.14 18.65
CA ASN A 32 -0.59 1.26 19.08
C ASN A 32 0.32 2.13 18.20
N ILE A 33 0.32 1.88 16.91
CA ILE A 33 1.12 2.64 15.94
C ILE A 33 0.34 3.85 15.47
N PHE A 34 0.99 5.01 15.47
CA PHE A 34 0.41 6.22 14.88
C PHE A 34 0.41 6.09 13.35
N PHE A 35 -0.71 6.38 12.73
CA PHE A 35 -0.78 6.33 11.27
C PHE A 35 -1.71 7.40 10.72
N LYS A 36 -1.47 7.79 9.48
CA LYS A 36 -2.37 8.64 8.71
C LYS A 36 -2.67 7.97 7.38
N ILE A 37 -3.76 8.39 6.77
CA ILE A 37 -4.22 7.87 5.48
C ILE A 37 -4.37 9.01 4.52
N ILE A 38 -3.78 8.88 3.32
CA ILE A 38 -4.05 9.79 2.22
C ILE A 38 -4.51 8.99 1.02
N LYS A 39 -5.32 9.61 0.18
CA LYS A 39 -5.88 8.98 -1.00
C LYS A 39 -5.18 9.47 -2.25
N ALA A 40 -4.80 8.53 -3.12
CA ALA A 40 -4.26 8.80 -4.44
C ALA A 40 -5.36 8.63 -5.48
N PRO A 41 -5.36 9.41 -6.56
CA PRO A 41 -6.36 9.23 -7.63
C PRO A 41 -6.31 7.85 -8.25
N GLY A 42 -5.12 7.29 -8.41
CA GLY A 42 -4.92 5.96 -8.96
C GLY A 42 -3.63 5.36 -8.46
N THR A 43 -3.36 4.14 -8.90
CA THR A 43 -2.20 3.37 -8.44
C THR A 43 -0.87 4.03 -8.80
N LEU A 44 -0.77 4.60 -10.01
CA LEU A 44 0.46 5.22 -10.48
C LEU A 44 0.91 6.43 -9.66
N GLU A 45 -0.03 7.09 -8.98
CA GLU A 45 0.27 8.27 -8.16
C GLU A 45 0.75 7.92 -6.75
N ILE A 46 0.63 6.66 -6.35
CA ILE A 46 1.05 6.23 -5.01
C ILE A 46 2.53 6.47 -4.75
N PRO A 47 3.45 6.06 -5.64
CA PRO A 47 4.88 6.28 -5.37
C PRO A 47 5.25 7.75 -5.20
N PHE A 48 4.64 8.65 -5.97
CA PHE A 48 4.91 10.08 -5.84
C PHE A 48 4.51 10.59 -4.46
N LEU A 49 3.31 10.21 -4.00
CA LEU A 49 2.82 10.66 -2.70
C LEU A 49 3.68 10.11 -1.55
N ILE A 50 4.16 8.90 -1.67
CA ILE A 50 5.09 8.34 -0.69
C ILE A 50 6.40 9.12 -0.71
N SER A 51 6.95 9.37 -1.91
CA SER A 51 8.18 10.13 -2.07
C SER A 51 8.09 11.51 -1.43
N LYS A 52 6.97 12.18 -1.65
CA LYS A 52 6.73 13.52 -1.09
C LYS A 52 6.71 13.51 0.44
N ASN A 53 6.33 12.41 1.05
CA ASN A 53 6.20 12.28 2.50
C ASN A 53 7.31 11.45 3.13
N ILE A 54 8.36 11.14 2.36
CA ILE A 54 9.37 10.14 2.77
C ILE A 54 10.10 10.53 4.07
N LYS A 55 10.27 11.81 4.31
CA LYS A 55 10.99 12.28 5.51
C LYS A 55 10.08 12.39 6.73
N LYS A 56 8.77 12.33 6.55
CA LYS A 56 7.81 12.59 7.64
C LYS A 56 7.36 11.34 8.36
N TYR A 57 7.57 10.16 7.78
CA TYR A 57 7.10 8.89 8.33
C TYR A 57 8.22 7.87 8.36
N ASP A 58 8.05 6.86 9.20
CA ASP A 58 9.04 5.80 9.36
C ASP A 58 8.76 4.60 8.45
N GLY A 59 7.52 4.43 8.03
CA GLY A 59 7.13 3.36 7.14
C GLY A 59 5.89 3.75 6.34
N PHE A 60 5.66 3.01 5.28
CA PHE A 60 4.59 3.32 4.34
C PHE A 60 3.87 2.05 3.91
N ILE A 61 2.56 2.16 3.69
CA ILE A 61 1.75 1.06 3.18
C ILE A 61 1.02 1.56 1.94
N ALA A 62 1.32 0.94 0.80
CA ALA A 62 0.63 1.24 -0.45
C ALA A 62 -0.55 0.28 -0.60
N LEU A 63 -1.75 0.82 -0.73
CA LEU A 63 -2.96 0.02 -0.87
C LEU A 63 -3.70 0.42 -2.14
N GLY A 64 -4.20 -0.57 -2.85
CA GLY A 64 -4.94 -0.32 -4.07
C GLY A 64 -5.33 -1.61 -4.74
N CYS A 65 -5.99 -1.47 -5.89
CA CYS A 65 -6.42 -2.62 -6.67
C CYS A 65 -6.26 -2.33 -8.15
N VAL A 66 -5.62 -3.24 -8.86
CA VAL A 66 -5.52 -3.19 -10.32
C VAL A 66 -6.11 -4.48 -10.86
N ILE A 67 -7.11 -4.35 -11.72
CA ILE A 67 -7.77 -5.50 -12.34
C ILE A 67 -7.40 -5.51 -13.82
N LYS A 68 -7.03 -6.68 -14.32
CA LYS A 68 -6.60 -6.84 -15.70
C LYS A 68 -7.72 -6.51 -16.67
N GLY A 69 -7.40 -5.66 -17.66
CA GLY A 69 -8.32 -5.34 -18.77
C GLY A 69 -7.86 -6.02 -20.04
N GLU A 70 -8.40 -5.55 -21.16
CA GLU A 70 -8.12 -6.13 -22.49
C GLU A 70 -6.79 -5.67 -23.07
N THR A 71 -6.19 -4.59 -22.51
CA THR A 71 -4.96 -4.02 -23.01
C THR A 71 -3.79 -4.37 -22.10
N PRO A 72 -2.52 -4.20 -22.56
CA PRO A 72 -1.35 -4.42 -21.70
C PRO A 72 -1.17 -3.36 -20.62
N HIS A 73 -2.10 -2.43 -20.47
CA HIS A 73 -2.05 -1.35 -19.48
C HIS A 73 -1.85 -1.87 -18.06
N PHE A 74 -2.49 -3.00 -17.74
CA PHE A 74 -2.35 -3.68 -16.44
C PHE A 74 -0.90 -3.97 -16.10
N ASP A 75 -0.18 -4.59 -17.05
CA ASP A 75 1.21 -4.98 -16.84
C ASP A 75 2.12 -3.75 -16.66
N PHE A 76 1.88 -2.71 -17.46
CA PHE A 76 2.67 -1.47 -17.37
C PHE A 76 2.46 -0.76 -16.03
N ILE A 77 1.22 -0.67 -15.56
CA ILE A 77 0.91 -0.05 -14.27
C ILE A 77 1.57 -0.83 -13.14
N CYS A 78 1.40 -2.14 -13.13
CA CYS A 78 1.93 -2.99 -12.07
C CYS A 78 3.45 -2.91 -12.02
N LEU A 79 4.11 -3.09 -13.16
CA LEU A 79 5.57 -3.09 -13.23
C LEU A 79 6.15 -1.74 -12.80
N SER A 80 5.61 -0.66 -13.36
CA SER A 80 6.11 0.70 -13.07
C SER A 80 5.91 1.06 -11.59
N THR A 81 4.73 0.77 -11.05
CA THR A 81 4.42 1.09 -9.65
C THR A 81 5.28 0.26 -8.70
N PHE A 82 5.37 -1.05 -8.92
CA PHE A 82 6.11 -1.92 -8.02
C PHE A 82 7.60 -1.61 -8.03
N ASN A 83 8.17 -1.35 -9.19
CA ASN A 83 9.58 -0.94 -9.28
C ASN A 83 9.82 0.37 -8.55
N ALA A 84 8.93 1.33 -8.69
CA ALA A 84 9.06 2.61 -7.99
C ALA A 84 9.01 2.44 -6.48
N LEU A 85 8.09 1.61 -5.96
CA LEU A 85 7.99 1.36 -4.52
C LEU A 85 9.24 0.70 -3.96
N VAL A 86 9.76 -0.31 -4.67
CA VAL A 86 10.98 -1.01 -4.25
C VAL A 86 12.17 -0.04 -4.23
N ASN A 87 12.32 0.76 -5.28
CA ASN A 87 13.42 1.73 -5.37
C ASN A 87 13.33 2.77 -4.26
N LEU A 88 12.13 3.27 -3.96
CA LEU A 88 11.94 4.22 -2.87
C LEU A 88 12.33 3.61 -1.52
N SER A 89 11.96 2.36 -1.27
CA SER A 89 12.27 1.73 0.01
C SER A 89 13.77 1.53 0.18
N ILE A 90 14.46 1.11 -0.87
CA ILE A 90 15.90 0.89 -0.84
C ILE A 90 16.64 2.22 -0.65
N ASN A 91 16.27 3.23 -1.44
CA ASN A 91 16.94 4.52 -1.41
C ASN A 91 16.71 5.29 -0.11
N SER A 92 15.51 5.21 0.44
CA SER A 92 15.18 5.90 1.69
C SER A 92 15.58 5.11 2.94
N LYS A 93 15.80 3.80 2.79
CA LYS A 93 16.03 2.87 3.90
C LYS A 93 14.84 2.84 4.85
N LYS A 94 13.64 3.01 4.32
CA LYS A 94 12.39 2.92 5.07
C LYS A 94 11.50 1.84 4.45
N PRO A 95 10.81 1.05 5.28
CA PRO A 95 9.96 0.00 4.74
C PRO A 95 8.74 0.58 4.02
N ILE A 96 8.49 0.08 2.84
CA ILE A 96 7.31 0.40 2.06
C ILE A 96 6.70 -0.94 1.66
N SER A 97 5.56 -1.28 2.25
CA SER A 97 4.91 -2.53 1.88
C SER A 97 3.95 -2.30 0.72
N ASN A 98 3.88 -3.30 -0.14
CA ASN A 98 3.03 -3.28 -1.31
C ASN A 98 1.76 -4.08 -1.05
N GLY A 99 0.69 -3.38 -0.69
CA GLY A 99 -0.63 -3.95 -0.52
C GLY A 99 -1.53 -3.69 -1.72
N ILE A 100 -0.95 -3.40 -2.87
CA ILE A 100 -1.70 -3.23 -4.10
C ILE A 100 -2.02 -4.62 -4.65
N ILE A 101 -3.31 -4.98 -4.66
CA ILE A 101 -3.72 -6.27 -5.21
C ILE A 101 -3.82 -6.18 -6.72
N THR A 102 -3.30 -7.22 -7.38
CA THR A 102 -3.31 -7.31 -8.84
C THR A 102 -4.10 -8.57 -9.19
N CYS A 103 -5.22 -8.39 -9.84
CA CYS A 103 -6.19 -9.47 -10.04
C CYS A 103 -6.63 -9.58 -11.48
N LEU A 104 -7.00 -10.78 -11.89
CA LEU A 104 -7.49 -11.01 -13.22
C LEU A 104 -8.95 -10.62 -13.39
N ASN A 105 -9.71 -10.63 -12.28
CA ASN A 105 -11.13 -10.31 -12.31
C ASN A 105 -11.61 -9.77 -10.95
N MET A 106 -12.83 -9.28 -10.94
CA MET A 106 -13.44 -8.68 -9.74
C MET A 106 -13.62 -9.69 -8.61
N SER A 107 -13.93 -10.94 -8.93
CA SER A 107 -14.11 -11.98 -7.91
C SER A 107 -12.83 -12.19 -7.10
N GLN A 108 -11.69 -12.26 -7.77
CA GLN A 108 -10.39 -12.35 -7.10
C GLN A 108 -10.11 -11.12 -6.25
N ALA A 109 -10.43 -9.94 -6.80
CA ALA A 109 -10.19 -8.69 -6.10
C ALA A 109 -10.98 -8.61 -4.79
N LYS A 110 -12.24 -9.02 -4.82
CA LYS A 110 -13.09 -9.02 -3.62
C LYS A 110 -12.53 -9.93 -2.53
N LYS A 111 -12.06 -11.11 -2.90
CA LYS A 111 -11.47 -12.04 -1.94
C LYS A 111 -10.18 -11.50 -1.34
N ARG A 112 -9.29 -11.02 -2.19
CA ARG A 112 -7.97 -10.56 -1.74
C ARG A 112 -8.03 -9.26 -0.97
N SER A 113 -9.02 -8.40 -1.24
CA SER A 113 -9.18 -7.15 -0.51
C SER A 113 -9.49 -7.36 0.98
N LYS A 114 -9.92 -8.55 1.36
CA LYS A 114 -10.25 -8.86 2.76
C LYS A 114 -9.04 -9.24 3.61
N ILE A 115 -7.91 -9.56 3.00
CA ILE A 115 -6.74 -10.06 3.73
C ILE A 115 -5.45 -9.30 3.42
N LYS A 116 -5.31 -8.74 2.23
CA LYS A 116 -4.04 -8.16 1.78
C LYS A 116 -3.62 -6.93 2.58
N GLY A 117 -4.56 -6.14 3.04
CA GLY A 117 -4.25 -4.96 3.86
C GLY A 117 -3.57 -5.34 5.17
N LYS A 118 -4.05 -6.40 5.80
CA LYS A 118 -3.45 -6.92 7.03
C LYS A 118 -2.03 -7.42 6.76
N GLU A 119 -1.83 -8.16 5.69
CA GLU A 119 -0.51 -8.66 5.31
C GLU A 119 0.49 -7.51 5.10
N ALA A 120 0.05 -6.48 4.39
CA ALA A 120 0.90 -5.32 4.11
C ALA A 120 1.27 -4.57 5.40
N ALA A 121 0.31 -4.38 6.29
CA ALA A 121 0.57 -3.72 7.57
C ALA A 121 1.55 -4.53 8.42
N ASN A 122 1.34 -5.84 8.50
CA ASN A 122 2.23 -6.71 9.27
C ASN A 122 3.65 -6.72 8.69
N ALA A 123 3.80 -6.65 7.39
CA ALA A 123 5.11 -6.60 6.75
C ALA A 123 5.91 -5.36 7.17
N VAL A 124 5.27 -4.19 7.17
CA VAL A 124 5.93 -2.96 7.63
C VAL A 124 6.30 -3.05 9.11
N LEU A 125 5.37 -3.56 9.92
CA LEU A 125 5.62 -3.69 11.35
C LEU A 125 6.80 -4.61 11.64
N ASP A 126 6.90 -5.71 10.91
CA ASP A 126 8.03 -6.64 11.05
C ASP A 126 9.36 -5.96 10.74
N ILE A 127 9.41 -5.25 9.62
CA ILE A 127 10.65 -4.57 9.21
C ILE A 127 11.04 -3.49 10.22
N LEU A 128 10.07 -2.71 10.70
CA LEU A 128 10.35 -1.67 11.70
C LEU A 128 10.89 -2.25 13.01
N SER A 129 10.54 -3.50 13.32
CA SER A 129 11.02 -4.15 14.55
C SER A 129 12.50 -4.52 14.49
N TYR A 130 13.09 -4.60 13.32
CA TYR A 130 14.53 -4.89 13.19
C TYR A 130 15.42 -3.71 13.53
N GLY A 131 14.84 -2.57 13.70
CA GLY A 131 15.43 -1.35 14.08
C GLY A 131 16.53 -0.85 14.22
#